data_1d52d61db083fc993e1a95f87475abe2
#
_entry.id   1d52d61db083fc993e1a95f87475abe2
#
_cell.length_a   1.000
_cell.length_b   1.000
_cell.length_c   1.000
_cell.angle_alpha   90.00
_cell.angle_beta   90.00
_cell.angle_gamma   90.00
#
_symmetry.space_group_name_H-M   'P 1'
#
loop_
_entity.id
_entity.type
_entity.pdbx_description
1 polymer ?
#
loop_
_entity_poly.entity_id
_entity_poly.type
_entity_poly.pdbx_seq_one_letter_code
_entity_poly.pdbx_strand_id
1 'polypeptide(L)'
;MAPEKHALLSASSAHRWLVCTAAPRFEENLPESTSEYAEEGRLAHAICELKVQKKFTIMATRTYNTRLNKLKKDPLYKDEMDKTSDLYIEHLVEQAMLYDHTPTVSAEVQVDFEEYVPEGFGTCDCIMIGGDTLSITDYKHGKGVPVSAVGNPQMRLYALGALKRYAPVFGNTIKKVRMTIDQPRIASEPTTDTITVEELLAWGESIKPIAQKAYMGLGEFVPGEHCRFCRGKARCRARANVNTALEDFKDCIPLGNSPAMQADYDTTGFKPVNTLTDAEIGELLERGKFLVEWYKDLEDYATKALFDGKPIEGWKLVAGRSNRTFTDQDAAIAAIIGAGYDEALVYDRKPKTLSQLESMLGKADFARIAGQFVIKPYGKPTLAPASDKREEYNRAAADFAGVTANACC
;
A
#
# COMPACT_ATOMS: atom_id res chain seq x y z
N MET A 1 -15.94 -9.96 17.22
CA MET A 1 -16.18 -10.63 15.92
C MET A 1 -16.33 -9.54 14.87
N ALA A 2 -15.48 -9.53 13.85
CA ALA A 2 -15.67 -8.64 12.70
C ALA A 2 -17.06 -8.93 12.09
N PRO A 3 -17.79 -7.91 11.62
CA PRO A 3 -19.08 -8.12 11.00
C PRO A 3 -18.91 -9.00 9.75
N GLU A 4 -19.79 -10.00 9.59
CA GLU A 4 -19.79 -10.94 8.45
C GLU A 4 -20.08 -10.26 7.11
N LYS A 5 -20.46 -8.98 7.10
CA LYS A 5 -20.83 -8.23 5.90
C LYS A 5 -20.08 -6.89 5.87
N HIS A 6 -19.39 -6.63 4.80
CA HIS A 6 -18.84 -5.30 4.53
C HIS A 6 -19.92 -4.37 4.00
N ALA A 7 -19.91 -3.10 4.43
CA ALA A 7 -20.76 -2.08 3.83
C ALA A 7 -20.44 -1.94 2.33
N LEU A 8 -21.46 -1.73 1.50
CA LEU A 8 -21.27 -1.49 0.05
C LEU A 8 -20.30 -0.33 -0.18
N LEU A 9 -20.49 0.74 0.58
CA LEU A 9 -19.62 1.91 0.59
C LEU A 9 -18.72 1.88 1.85
N SER A 10 -17.81 0.88 1.90
CA SER A 10 -16.93 0.74 3.06
C SER A 10 -15.94 1.91 3.18
N ALA A 11 -15.54 2.24 4.40
CA ALA A 11 -14.55 3.29 4.66
C ALA A 11 -13.20 2.98 4.00
N SER A 12 -12.74 1.74 4.05
CA SER A 12 -11.47 1.32 3.43
C SER A 12 -11.44 1.47 1.90
N SER A 13 -12.60 1.46 1.24
CA SER A 13 -12.73 1.67 -0.20
C SER A 13 -13.11 3.11 -0.58
N ALA A 14 -13.20 4.02 0.39
CA ALA A 14 -13.68 5.39 0.17
C ALA A 14 -12.86 6.17 -0.87
N HIS A 15 -11.53 6.00 -0.87
CA HIS A 15 -10.65 6.59 -1.88
C HIS A 15 -11.03 6.21 -3.32
N ARG A 16 -11.73 5.07 -3.52
CA ARG A 16 -12.18 4.60 -4.82
C ARG A 16 -13.59 5.07 -5.15
N TRP A 17 -14.58 4.82 -4.27
CA TRP A 17 -15.95 5.14 -4.59
C TRP A 17 -16.27 6.64 -4.57
N LEU A 18 -15.47 7.46 -3.90
CA LEU A 18 -15.56 8.92 -3.98
C LEU A 18 -15.18 9.45 -5.37
N VAL A 19 -14.32 8.75 -6.10
CA VAL A 19 -13.88 9.12 -7.45
C VAL A 19 -14.67 8.36 -8.52
N CYS A 20 -14.67 7.04 -8.43
CA CYS A 20 -15.37 6.16 -9.36
C CYS A 20 -16.68 5.68 -8.71
N THR A 21 -17.72 6.52 -8.82
CA THR A 21 -19.01 6.28 -8.16
C THR A 21 -19.76 5.07 -8.69
N ALA A 22 -19.44 4.56 -9.88
CA ALA A 22 -19.98 3.31 -10.41
C ALA A 22 -19.33 2.06 -9.81
N ALA A 23 -18.12 2.16 -9.22
CA ALA A 23 -17.36 1.00 -8.76
C ALA A 23 -18.09 0.12 -7.73
N PRO A 24 -18.77 0.64 -6.68
CA PRO A 24 -19.41 -0.20 -5.67
C PRO A 24 -20.42 -1.19 -6.25
N ARG A 25 -21.35 -0.72 -7.07
CA ARG A 25 -22.37 -1.58 -7.69
C ARG A 25 -21.80 -2.51 -8.76
N PHE A 26 -20.76 -2.06 -9.45
CA PHE A 26 -20.05 -2.91 -10.40
C PHE A 26 -19.33 -4.07 -9.70
N GLU A 27 -18.72 -3.82 -8.54
CA GLU A 27 -18.03 -4.84 -7.77
C GLU A 27 -18.94 -5.77 -6.98
N GLU A 28 -20.15 -5.35 -6.66
CA GLU A 28 -21.11 -6.10 -5.83
C GLU A 28 -21.40 -7.51 -6.38
N ASN A 29 -21.48 -7.64 -7.71
CA ASN A 29 -21.73 -8.90 -8.39
C ASN A 29 -20.47 -9.67 -8.78
N LEU A 30 -19.31 -9.21 -8.37
CA LEU A 30 -18.04 -9.89 -8.65
C LEU A 30 -17.61 -10.72 -7.45
N PRO A 31 -17.01 -11.90 -7.68
CA PRO A 31 -16.55 -12.76 -6.59
C PRO A 31 -15.55 -12.02 -5.70
N GLU A 32 -15.68 -12.22 -4.41
CA GLU A 32 -14.68 -11.75 -3.46
C GLU A 32 -13.38 -12.54 -3.67
N SER A 33 -12.29 -11.84 -3.82
CA SER A 33 -10.96 -12.43 -3.83
C SER A 33 -10.30 -12.18 -2.49
N THR A 34 -10.22 -13.20 -1.65
CA THR A 34 -9.32 -13.16 -0.49
C THR A 34 -7.91 -13.43 -1.01
N SER A 35 -7.00 -12.53 -0.78
CA SER A 35 -5.59 -12.77 -1.02
C SER A 35 -4.92 -13.20 0.28
N GLU A 36 -3.87 -14.00 0.19
CA GLU A 36 -3.03 -14.35 1.35
C GLU A 36 -2.56 -13.10 2.12
N TYR A 37 -2.29 -12.00 1.39
CA TYR A 37 -1.94 -10.70 2.00
C TYR A 37 -3.07 -10.10 2.85
N ALA A 38 -4.34 -10.29 2.46
CA ALA A 38 -5.48 -9.81 3.23
C ALA A 38 -5.68 -10.65 4.50
N GLU A 39 -5.41 -11.94 4.43
CA GLU A 39 -5.45 -12.85 5.59
C GLU A 39 -4.28 -12.59 6.55
N GLU A 40 -3.06 -12.40 6.03
CA GLU A 40 -1.89 -11.96 6.80
C GLU A 40 -2.19 -10.63 7.52
N GLY A 41 -2.84 -9.68 6.84
CA GLY A 41 -3.27 -8.41 7.42
C GLY A 41 -4.26 -8.59 8.59
N ARG A 42 -5.27 -9.44 8.43
CA ARG A 42 -6.25 -9.73 9.50
C ARG A 42 -5.60 -10.32 10.75
N LEU A 43 -4.64 -11.24 10.56
CA LEU A 43 -3.90 -11.81 11.69
C LEU A 43 -3.07 -10.76 12.42
N ALA A 44 -2.38 -9.89 11.67
CA ALA A 44 -1.60 -8.80 12.25
C ALA A 44 -2.47 -7.81 13.04
N HIS A 45 -3.66 -7.43 12.51
CA HIS A 45 -4.64 -6.61 13.24
C HIS A 45 -5.10 -7.30 14.55
N ALA A 46 -5.39 -8.60 14.52
CA ALA A 46 -5.77 -9.33 15.74
C ALA A 46 -4.66 -9.34 16.81
N ILE A 47 -3.40 -9.36 16.39
CA ILE A 47 -2.26 -9.24 17.32
C ILE A 47 -2.17 -7.81 17.87
N CYS A 48 -2.33 -6.80 17.03
CA CYS A 48 -2.36 -5.39 17.46
C CYS A 48 -3.50 -5.13 18.45
N GLU A 49 -4.72 -5.56 18.14
CA GLU A 49 -5.88 -5.45 19.04
C GLU A 49 -5.59 -6.03 20.43
N LEU A 50 -5.07 -7.26 20.45
CA LEU A 50 -4.75 -7.94 21.69
C LEU A 50 -3.70 -7.17 22.51
N LYS A 51 -2.69 -6.61 21.87
CA LYS A 51 -1.64 -5.79 22.50
C LYS A 51 -2.19 -4.45 22.99
N VAL A 52 -3.08 -3.78 22.25
CA VAL A 52 -3.78 -2.56 22.68
C VAL A 52 -4.62 -2.85 23.91
N GLN A 53 -5.42 -3.93 23.88
CA GLN A 53 -6.21 -4.36 25.06
C GLN A 53 -5.30 -4.62 26.27
N LYS A 54 -4.17 -5.31 26.10
CA LYS A 54 -3.21 -5.56 27.20
C LYS A 54 -2.60 -4.30 27.76
N LYS A 55 -2.30 -3.31 26.91
CA LYS A 55 -1.62 -2.07 27.31
C LYS A 55 -2.54 -1.07 27.99
N PHE A 56 -3.76 -0.91 27.45
CA PHE A 56 -4.66 0.18 27.85
C PHE A 56 -5.89 -0.27 28.64
N THR A 57 -6.09 -1.61 28.81
CA THR A 57 -7.20 -2.14 29.62
C THR A 57 -6.71 -3.13 30.66
N ILE A 58 -7.60 -3.50 31.57
CA ILE A 58 -7.28 -4.49 32.61
C ILE A 58 -7.39 -5.89 32.01
N MET A 59 -6.27 -6.47 31.60
CA MET A 59 -6.17 -7.84 31.10
C MET A 59 -5.14 -8.65 31.87
N ALA A 60 -5.56 -9.80 32.44
CA ALA A 60 -4.65 -10.71 33.13
C ALA A 60 -3.57 -11.24 32.15
N THR A 61 -2.32 -11.29 32.60
CA THR A 61 -1.18 -11.75 31.79
C THR A 61 -1.37 -13.19 31.28
N ARG A 62 -1.99 -14.07 32.05
CA ARG A 62 -2.31 -15.44 31.62
C ARG A 62 -3.25 -15.45 30.41
N THR A 63 -4.30 -14.61 30.45
CA THR A 63 -5.27 -14.49 29.35
C THR A 63 -4.60 -13.94 28.09
N TYR A 64 -3.80 -12.88 28.23
CA TYR A 64 -3.01 -12.33 27.15
C TYR A 64 -2.11 -13.39 26.49
N ASN A 65 -1.28 -14.07 27.27
CA ASN A 65 -0.35 -15.08 26.75
C ASN A 65 -1.10 -16.24 26.04
N THR A 66 -2.23 -16.68 26.60
CA THR A 66 -3.04 -17.73 25.99
C THR A 66 -3.57 -17.32 24.63
N ARG A 67 -4.10 -16.09 24.50
CA ARG A 67 -4.63 -15.55 23.24
C ARG A 67 -3.50 -15.33 22.23
N LEU A 68 -2.39 -14.72 22.64
CA LEU A 68 -1.24 -14.47 21.76
C LEU A 68 -0.65 -15.77 21.23
N ASN A 69 -0.47 -16.78 22.08
CA ASN A 69 0.04 -18.09 21.67
C ASN A 69 -0.92 -18.82 20.70
N LYS A 70 -2.23 -18.53 20.78
CA LYS A 70 -3.20 -19.03 19.79
C LYS A 70 -3.00 -18.37 18.43
N LEU A 71 -2.84 -17.04 18.38
CA LEU A 71 -2.59 -16.31 17.14
C LEU A 71 -1.25 -16.70 16.50
N LYS A 72 -0.21 -16.93 17.29
CA LYS A 72 1.10 -17.39 16.81
C LYS A 72 1.13 -18.80 16.22
N LYS A 73 0.09 -19.60 16.41
CA LYS A 73 -0.05 -20.91 15.78
C LYS A 73 -0.64 -20.86 14.38
N ASP A 74 -1.09 -19.70 13.94
CA ASP A 74 -1.60 -19.52 12.59
C ASP A 74 -0.47 -19.71 11.57
N PRO A 75 -0.67 -20.49 10.48
CA PRO A 75 0.35 -20.70 9.46
C PRO A 75 0.89 -19.41 8.80
N LEU A 76 0.11 -18.34 8.82
CA LEU A 76 0.49 -17.03 8.26
C LEU A 76 1.30 -16.18 9.25
N TYR A 77 1.47 -16.64 10.50
CA TYR A 77 2.22 -15.89 11.49
C TYR A 77 3.70 -15.75 11.10
N LYS A 78 4.22 -14.54 11.28
CA LYS A 78 5.63 -14.20 11.08
C LYS A 78 6.12 -13.37 12.28
N ASP A 79 7.35 -13.59 12.73
CA ASP A 79 7.95 -12.82 13.85
C ASP A 79 7.98 -11.31 13.59
N GLU A 80 7.92 -10.88 12.33
CA GLU A 80 7.79 -9.49 11.94
C GLU A 80 6.49 -8.86 12.49
N MET A 81 5.41 -9.63 12.61
CA MET A 81 4.12 -9.15 13.14
C MET A 81 4.23 -8.74 14.61
N ASP A 82 5.03 -9.45 15.41
CA ASP A 82 5.28 -9.03 16.79
C ASP A 82 6.03 -7.71 16.85
N LYS A 83 7.09 -7.56 16.05
CA LYS A 83 7.90 -6.33 16.02
C LYS A 83 7.10 -5.12 15.56
N THR A 84 6.32 -5.27 14.48
CA THR A 84 5.51 -4.17 13.94
C THR A 84 4.36 -3.80 14.85
N SER A 85 3.75 -4.78 15.53
CA SER A 85 2.71 -4.50 16.52
C SER A 85 3.28 -3.91 17.82
N ASP A 86 4.52 -4.23 18.21
CA ASP A 86 5.18 -3.55 19.35
C ASP A 86 5.46 -2.09 19.04
N LEU A 87 5.98 -1.76 17.84
CA LEU A 87 6.15 -0.39 17.38
C LEU A 87 4.81 0.38 17.37
N TYR A 88 3.75 -0.25 16.86
CA TYR A 88 2.42 0.34 16.90
C TYR A 88 1.97 0.71 18.33
N ILE A 89 2.22 -0.18 19.30
CA ILE A 89 1.91 0.12 20.71
C ILE A 89 2.79 1.25 21.27
N GLU A 90 4.06 1.32 20.90
CA GLU A 90 4.95 2.42 21.27
C GLU A 90 4.41 3.75 20.75
N HIS A 91 4.06 3.84 19.48
CA HIS A 91 3.43 5.04 18.88
C HIS A 91 2.09 5.41 19.55
N LEU A 92 1.26 4.42 19.90
CA LEU A 92 0.02 4.69 20.64
C LEU A 92 0.29 5.25 22.05
N VAL A 93 1.32 4.77 22.73
CA VAL A 93 1.74 5.33 24.03
C VAL A 93 2.22 6.76 23.89
N GLU A 94 3.03 7.06 22.87
CA GLU A 94 3.47 8.42 22.57
C GLU A 94 2.28 9.33 22.26
N GLN A 95 1.31 8.88 21.49
CA GLN A 95 0.08 9.63 21.24
C GLN A 95 -0.73 9.87 22.51
N ALA A 96 -0.80 8.88 23.41
CA ALA A 96 -1.49 9.05 24.70
C ALA A 96 -0.81 10.10 25.60
N MET A 97 0.50 10.28 25.48
CA MET A 97 1.26 11.32 26.22
C MET A 97 1.01 12.74 25.70
N LEU A 98 0.40 12.90 24.51
CA LEU A 98 0.03 14.22 24.00
C LEU A 98 -1.22 14.83 24.68
N TYR A 99 -1.88 14.07 25.53
CA TYR A 99 -3.04 14.53 26.28
C TYR A 99 -2.63 15.01 27.68
N ASP A 100 -3.25 16.09 28.18
CA ASP A 100 -3.00 16.62 29.52
C ASP A 100 -3.34 15.63 30.64
N HIS A 101 -4.29 14.73 30.35
CA HIS A 101 -4.74 13.66 31.25
C HIS A 101 -4.85 12.35 30.48
N THR A 102 -4.81 11.23 31.18
CA THR A 102 -4.97 9.91 30.58
C THR A 102 -6.22 9.85 29.72
N PRO A 103 -6.09 9.64 28.40
CA PRO A 103 -7.24 9.55 27.51
C PRO A 103 -8.04 8.25 27.72
N THR A 104 -9.32 8.28 27.38
CA THR A 104 -10.10 7.05 27.22
C THR A 104 -9.65 6.37 25.93
N VAL A 105 -9.22 5.09 26.04
CA VAL A 105 -8.74 4.29 24.89
C VAL A 105 -9.69 3.15 24.62
N SER A 106 -10.06 2.98 23.37
CA SER A 106 -10.91 1.89 22.90
C SER A 106 -10.32 1.26 21.64
N ALA A 107 -10.28 -0.08 21.58
CA ALA A 107 -9.76 -0.84 20.43
C ALA A 107 -10.89 -1.54 19.70
N GLU A 108 -10.74 -1.73 18.39
CA GLU A 108 -11.68 -2.44 17.50
C GLU A 108 -13.13 -1.97 17.66
N VAL A 109 -13.30 -0.64 17.56
CA VAL A 109 -14.60 -0.01 17.78
C VAL A 109 -15.37 0.09 16.49
N GLN A 110 -16.52 -0.58 16.44
CA GLN A 110 -17.45 -0.37 15.33
C GLN A 110 -18.06 1.03 15.42
N VAL A 111 -18.00 1.76 14.34
CA VAL A 111 -18.56 3.11 14.16
C VAL A 111 -19.51 3.13 12.98
N ASP A 112 -20.54 3.96 13.10
CA ASP A 112 -21.60 4.13 12.12
C ASP A 112 -21.56 5.58 11.61
N PHE A 113 -21.49 5.73 10.31
CA PHE A 113 -21.50 7.02 9.61
C PHE A 113 -22.62 7.08 8.55
N GLU A 114 -23.75 6.41 8.79
CA GLU A 114 -24.92 6.37 7.88
C GLU A 114 -25.50 7.75 7.58
N GLU A 115 -25.30 8.71 8.47
CA GLU A 115 -25.70 10.10 8.23
C GLU A 115 -25.09 10.69 6.96
N TYR A 116 -23.90 10.25 6.60
CA TYR A 116 -23.12 10.75 5.46
C TYR A 116 -23.06 9.75 4.30
N VAL A 117 -23.10 8.46 4.59
CA VAL A 117 -22.94 7.38 3.62
C VAL A 117 -24.01 6.32 3.88
N PRO A 118 -24.92 6.07 2.95
CA PRO A 118 -25.99 5.08 3.13
C PRO A 118 -25.45 3.71 3.56
N GLU A 119 -26.02 3.15 4.64
CA GLU A 119 -25.57 1.89 5.26
C GLU A 119 -24.08 1.87 5.62
N GLY A 120 -23.50 3.06 5.89
CA GLY A 120 -22.07 3.22 6.13
C GLY A 120 -21.67 2.86 7.55
N PHE A 121 -20.79 1.89 7.70
CA PHE A 121 -20.17 1.51 8.97
C PHE A 121 -18.73 1.01 8.74
N GLY A 122 -17.99 0.91 9.83
CA GLY A 122 -16.65 0.36 9.81
C GLY A 122 -16.12 0.10 11.20
N THR A 123 -14.91 -0.40 11.31
CA THR A 123 -14.23 -0.67 12.58
C THR A 123 -12.95 0.14 12.66
N CYS A 124 -12.78 0.89 13.73
CA CYS A 124 -11.56 1.65 14.03
C CYS A 124 -10.63 0.80 14.89
N ASP A 125 -9.37 0.67 14.50
CA ASP A 125 -8.39 -0.12 15.24
C ASP A 125 -8.14 0.43 16.65
N CYS A 126 -7.94 1.76 16.77
CA CYS A 126 -7.77 2.42 18.04
C CYS A 126 -8.38 3.82 18.04
N ILE A 127 -9.16 4.13 19.08
CA ILE A 127 -9.72 5.46 19.35
C ILE A 127 -9.22 5.93 20.71
N MET A 128 -8.72 7.16 20.80
CA MET A 128 -8.37 7.84 22.04
C MET A 128 -9.13 9.15 22.16
N ILE A 129 -9.68 9.43 23.35
CA ILE A 129 -10.43 10.66 23.59
C ILE A 129 -9.96 11.27 24.92
N GLY A 130 -9.59 12.53 24.89
CA GLY A 130 -9.21 13.30 26.08
C GLY A 130 -9.24 14.80 25.80
N GLY A 131 -9.64 15.59 26.78
CA GLY A 131 -9.78 17.03 26.62
C GLY A 131 -10.72 17.41 25.48
N ASP A 132 -10.20 18.19 24.52
CA ASP A 132 -10.91 18.63 23.31
C ASP A 132 -10.60 17.81 22.05
N THR A 133 -9.84 16.73 22.19
CA THR A 133 -9.28 16.00 21.05
C THR A 133 -9.75 14.53 21.03
N LEU A 134 -10.25 14.12 19.85
CA LEU A 134 -10.48 12.72 19.48
C LEU A 134 -9.38 12.29 18.52
N SER A 135 -8.66 11.21 18.84
CA SER A 135 -7.64 10.61 17.96
C SER A 135 -8.11 9.25 17.46
N ILE A 136 -7.87 8.98 16.19
CA ILE A 136 -8.08 7.68 15.57
C ILE A 136 -6.76 7.24 14.96
N THR A 137 -6.33 6.02 15.29
CA THR A 137 -5.13 5.43 14.72
C THR A 137 -5.48 4.13 14.04
N ASP A 138 -5.10 4.02 12.77
CA ASP A 138 -5.33 2.86 11.90
C ASP A 138 -3.98 2.20 11.60
N TYR A 139 -3.88 0.91 11.89
CA TYR A 139 -2.70 0.10 11.62
C TYR A 139 -2.72 -0.47 10.21
N LYS A 140 -1.64 -0.34 9.48
CA LYS A 140 -1.50 -0.90 8.13
C LYS A 140 -0.34 -1.89 8.07
N HIS A 141 -0.67 -3.18 7.91
CA HIS A 141 0.33 -4.24 7.83
C HIS A 141 1.00 -4.34 6.44
N GLY A 142 0.34 -3.84 5.39
CA GLY A 142 0.84 -3.91 4.02
C GLY A 142 2.15 -3.15 3.80
N LYS A 143 3.04 -3.69 2.95
CA LYS A 143 4.32 -3.05 2.58
C LYS A 143 4.43 -2.66 1.10
N GLY A 144 3.36 -2.87 0.33
CA GLY A 144 3.39 -2.63 -1.11
C GLY A 144 3.03 -1.21 -1.53
N VAL A 145 2.21 -0.50 -0.74
CA VAL A 145 1.70 0.84 -1.06
C VAL A 145 1.73 1.70 0.19
N PRO A 146 2.46 2.82 0.18
CA PRO A 146 2.42 3.79 1.26
C PRO A 146 1.02 4.40 1.37
N VAL A 147 0.51 4.53 2.59
CA VAL A 147 -0.79 5.16 2.88
C VAL A 147 -0.55 6.35 3.80
N SER A 148 -1.06 7.51 3.43
CA SER A 148 -0.97 8.73 4.25
C SER A 148 -2.30 9.02 4.95
N ALA A 149 -2.22 9.53 6.17
CA ALA A 149 -3.37 10.03 6.90
C ALA A 149 -3.90 11.37 6.34
N VAL A 150 -3.04 12.16 5.68
CA VAL A 150 -3.37 13.50 5.20
C VAL A 150 -4.47 13.43 4.14
N GLY A 151 -5.61 14.05 4.46
CA GLY A 151 -6.78 14.06 3.58
C GLY A 151 -7.43 12.70 3.38
N ASN A 152 -7.09 11.67 4.15
CA ASN A 152 -7.51 10.29 3.93
C ASN A 152 -9.01 10.10 4.22
N PRO A 153 -9.83 9.70 3.21
CA PRO A 153 -11.27 9.58 3.38
C PRO A 153 -11.69 8.44 4.33
N GLN A 154 -10.93 7.35 4.42
CA GLN A 154 -11.18 6.28 5.38
C GLN A 154 -11.15 6.82 6.80
N MET A 155 -10.08 7.55 7.12
CA MET A 155 -9.87 8.13 8.44
C MET A 155 -10.94 9.16 8.79
N ARG A 156 -11.34 9.99 7.82
CA ARG A 156 -12.42 10.97 8.00
C ARG A 156 -13.78 10.32 8.25
N LEU A 157 -14.11 9.24 7.54
CA LEU A 157 -15.34 8.48 7.79
C LEU A 157 -15.35 7.85 9.18
N TYR A 158 -14.24 7.26 9.58
CA TYR A 158 -14.10 6.72 10.93
C TYR A 158 -14.25 7.82 12.00
N ALA A 159 -13.69 9.00 11.75
CA ALA A 159 -13.81 10.14 12.63
C ALA A 159 -15.25 10.64 12.78
N LEU A 160 -16.01 10.74 11.69
CA LEU A 160 -17.43 11.07 11.72
C LEU A 160 -18.23 10.07 12.56
N GLY A 161 -18.01 8.77 12.33
CA GLY A 161 -18.69 7.73 13.08
C GLY A 161 -18.28 7.70 14.57
N ALA A 162 -17.03 7.98 14.88
CA ALA A 162 -16.56 8.07 16.27
C ALA A 162 -17.15 9.28 16.98
N LEU A 163 -17.24 10.45 16.36
CA LEU A 163 -17.92 11.62 16.93
C LEU A 163 -19.36 11.30 17.27
N LYS A 164 -20.12 10.69 16.34
CA LYS A 164 -21.50 10.25 16.57
C LYS A 164 -21.60 9.28 17.76
N ARG A 165 -20.73 8.27 17.80
CA ARG A 165 -20.74 7.24 18.84
C ARG A 165 -20.48 7.79 20.25
N TYR A 166 -19.54 8.72 20.35
CA TYR A 166 -19.10 9.24 21.65
C TYR A 166 -19.79 10.55 22.04
N ALA A 167 -20.63 11.14 21.19
CA ALA A 167 -21.42 12.33 21.50
C ALA A 167 -22.23 12.23 22.82
N PRO A 168 -22.85 11.08 23.17
CA PRO A 168 -23.60 10.96 24.42
C PRO A 168 -22.73 11.15 25.69
N VAL A 169 -21.43 10.87 25.60
CA VAL A 169 -20.48 10.96 26.74
C VAL A 169 -19.73 12.29 26.75
N PHE A 170 -19.22 12.72 25.58
CA PHE A 170 -18.34 13.88 25.48
C PHE A 170 -19.05 15.14 24.96
N GLY A 171 -20.26 15.02 24.40
CA GLY A 171 -21.03 16.14 23.89
C GLY A 171 -20.23 16.96 22.89
N ASN A 172 -20.28 18.30 23.08
CA ASN A 172 -19.57 19.27 22.21
C ASN A 172 -18.17 19.64 22.74
N THR A 173 -17.58 18.84 23.65
CA THR A 173 -16.25 19.16 24.20
C THR A 173 -15.15 18.91 23.16
N ILE A 174 -15.33 17.93 22.27
CA ILE A 174 -14.37 17.60 21.22
C ILE A 174 -14.38 18.72 20.18
N LYS A 175 -13.21 19.31 19.91
CA LYS A 175 -13.01 20.40 18.93
C LYS A 175 -12.07 20.00 17.81
N LYS A 176 -11.20 19.03 18.06
CA LYS A 176 -10.17 18.57 17.12
C LYS A 176 -10.26 17.08 16.90
N VAL A 177 -9.95 16.67 15.71
CA VAL A 177 -9.81 15.26 15.34
C VAL A 177 -8.41 15.05 14.79
N ARG A 178 -7.68 14.13 15.41
CA ARG A 178 -6.37 13.67 14.97
C ARG A 178 -6.51 12.29 14.36
N MET A 179 -6.09 12.16 13.14
CA MET A 179 -6.16 10.93 12.35
C MET A 179 -4.74 10.46 12.04
N THR A 180 -4.39 9.25 12.43
CA THR A 180 -3.04 8.71 12.27
C THR A 180 -3.10 7.38 11.52
N ILE A 181 -2.25 7.21 10.54
CA ILE A 181 -1.99 5.92 9.88
C ILE A 181 -0.59 5.48 10.25
N ASP A 182 -0.50 4.31 10.86
CA ASP A 182 0.73 3.68 11.28
C ASP A 182 1.02 2.47 10.39
N GLN A 183 2.11 2.55 9.61
CA GLN A 183 2.52 1.53 8.66
C GLN A 183 3.99 1.13 8.90
N PRO A 184 4.30 0.40 9.99
CA PRO A 184 5.68 0.19 10.47
C PRO A 184 6.57 -0.60 9.51
N ARG A 185 5.98 -1.31 8.52
CA ARG A 185 6.73 -2.04 7.49
C ARG A 185 7.26 -1.15 6.37
N ILE A 186 6.82 0.11 6.30
CA ILE A 186 7.20 1.07 5.25
C ILE A 186 7.95 2.26 5.84
N ALA A 187 7.47 2.80 6.96
CA ALA A 187 8.02 3.98 7.61
C ALA A 187 8.21 3.74 9.11
N SER A 188 9.25 4.34 9.68
CA SER A 188 9.49 4.32 11.12
C SER A 188 8.55 5.23 11.90
N GLU A 189 8.00 6.25 11.23
CA GLU A 189 7.13 7.26 11.82
C GLU A 189 5.74 7.18 11.18
N PRO A 190 4.65 7.23 11.95
CA PRO A 190 3.30 7.29 11.44
C PRO A 190 3.01 8.65 10.78
N THR A 191 2.09 8.64 9.82
CA THR A 191 1.58 9.89 9.24
C THR A 191 0.36 10.36 10.01
N THR A 192 0.24 11.69 10.22
CA THR A 192 -0.87 12.27 10.99
C THR A 192 -1.48 13.46 10.26
N ASP A 193 -2.81 13.55 10.30
CA ASP A 193 -3.62 14.70 9.87
C ASP A 193 -4.47 15.17 11.06
N THR A 194 -4.49 16.48 11.30
CA THR A 194 -5.30 17.06 12.39
C THR A 194 -6.14 18.18 11.83
N ILE A 195 -7.46 18.04 11.97
CA ILE A 195 -8.45 19.00 11.51
C ILE A 195 -9.43 19.38 12.63
N THR A 196 -10.16 20.45 12.46
CA THR A 196 -11.25 20.80 13.37
C THR A 196 -12.47 19.91 13.15
N VAL A 197 -13.34 19.83 14.14
CA VAL A 197 -14.63 19.14 14.00
C VAL A 197 -15.48 19.79 12.91
N GLU A 198 -15.47 21.15 12.81
CA GLU A 198 -16.19 21.91 11.81
C GLU A 198 -15.73 21.53 10.39
N GLU A 199 -14.41 21.43 10.15
CA GLU A 199 -13.86 21.01 8.85
C GLU A 199 -14.26 19.57 8.50
N LEU A 200 -14.25 18.67 9.49
CA LEU A 200 -14.66 17.29 9.30
C LEU A 200 -16.15 17.18 8.94
N LEU A 201 -17.02 17.89 9.67
CA LEU A 201 -18.45 17.91 9.39
C LEU A 201 -18.76 18.49 8.01
N ALA A 202 -18.11 19.61 7.64
CA ALA A 202 -18.25 20.20 6.32
C ALA A 202 -17.82 19.24 5.20
N TRP A 203 -16.74 18.49 5.41
CA TRP A 203 -16.35 17.45 4.49
C TRP A 203 -17.40 16.34 4.42
N GLY A 204 -17.93 15.88 5.55
CA GLY A 204 -19.01 14.89 5.61
C GLY A 204 -20.23 15.30 4.78
N GLU A 205 -20.68 16.56 4.92
CA GLU A 205 -21.78 17.09 4.11
C GLU A 205 -21.45 17.08 2.60
N SER A 206 -20.22 17.42 2.23
CA SER A 206 -19.79 17.48 0.84
C SER A 206 -19.82 16.13 0.12
N ILE A 207 -19.63 15.02 0.84
CA ILE A 207 -19.60 13.69 0.25
C ILE A 207 -20.97 13.02 0.16
N LYS A 208 -21.99 13.50 0.88
CA LYS A 208 -23.36 12.94 0.87
C LYS A 208 -23.91 12.71 -0.54
N PRO A 209 -23.91 13.70 -1.44
CA PRO A 209 -24.44 13.50 -2.79
C PRO A 209 -23.62 12.49 -3.61
N ILE A 210 -22.30 12.40 -3.39
CA ILE A 210 -21.43 11.44 -4.06
C ILE A 210 -21.76 10.02 -3.57
N ALA A 211 -21.86 9.85 -2.25
CA ALA A 211 -22.22 8.58 -1.63
C ALA A 211 -23.59 8.10 -2.06
N GLN A 212 -24.59 9.01 -2.10
CA GLN A 212 -25.92 8.70 -2.57
C GLN A 212 -25.93 8.24 -4.03
N LYS A 213 -25.21 8.96 -4.92
CA LYS A 213 -25.06 8.59 -6.34
C LYS A 213 -24.43 7.21 -6.49
N ALA A 214 -23.37 6.93 -5.71
CA ALA A 214 -22.69 5.63 -5.72
C ALA A 214 -23.58 4.50 -5.19
N TYR A 215 -24.31 4.73 -4.10
CA TYR A 215 -25.22 3.76 -3.50
C TYR A 215 -26.38 3.39 -4.43
N MET A 216 -26.97 4.38 -5.10
CA MET A 216 -28.09 4.20 -6.03
C MET A 216 -27.69 3.52 -7.36
N GLY A 217 -26.41 3.34 -7.63
CA GLY A 217 -25.93 2.81 -8.91
C GLY A 217 -26.05 3.80 -10.08
N LEU A 218 -26.21 5.08 -9.78
CA LEU A 218 -26.27 6.18 -10.77
C LEU A 218 -24.89 6.80 -11.01
N GLY A 219 -23.85 6.09 -10.64
CA GLY A 219 -22.48 6.55 -10.68
C GLY A 219 -21.83 6.49 -12.06
N GLU A 220 -20.67 7.10 -12.15
CA GLU A 220 -19.85 7.12 -13.36
C GLU A 220 -18.58 6.30 -13.17
N PHE A 221 -18.13 5.66 -14.26
CA PHE A 221 -16.83 5.00 -14.29
C PHE A 221 -15.74 6.03 -14.57
N VAL A 222 -14.87 6.25 -13.59
CA VAL A 222 -13.74 7.16 -13.71
C VAL A 222 -12.46 6.35 -13.50
N PRO A 223 -11.71 6.01 -14.56
CA PRO A 223 -10.44 5.30 -14.45
C PRO A 223 -9.34 6.15 -13.79
N GLY A 224 -8.47 5.49 -13.01
CA GLY A 224 -7.34 6.14 -12.34
C GLY A 224 -6.57 5.15 -11.44
N GLU A 225 -5.67 5.65 -10.59
CA GLU A 225 -4.84 4.84 -9.69
C GLU A 225 -5.64 3.91 -8.77
N HIS A 226 -6.81 4.35 -8.32
CA HIS A 226 -7.71 3.56 -7.50
C HIS A 226 -8.24 2.30 -8.19
N CYS A 227 -8.14 2.19 -9.53
CA CYS A 227 -8.50 0.98 -10.27
C CYS A 227 -7.67 -0.23 -9.86
N ARG A 228 -6.46 -0.02 -9.36
CA ARG A 228 -5.57 -1.06 -8.81
C ARG A 228 -6.27 -1.97 -7.80
N PHE A 229 -7.14 -1.40 -6.97
CA PHE A 229 -7.87 -2.11 -5.91
C PHE A 229 -9.29 -2.50 -6.31
N CYS A 230 -9.72 -2.24 -7.55
CA CYS A 230 -11.03 -2.60 -8.04
C CYS A 230 -11.09 -4.08 -8.43
N ARG A 231 -12.10 -4.81 -7.94
CA ARG A 231 -12.30 -6.23 -8.30
C ARG A 231 -12.63 -6.42 -9.78
N GLY A 232 -13.24 -5.42 -10.40
CA GLY A 232 -13.61 -5.45 -11.82
C GLY A 232 -12.54 -4.87 -12.77
N LYS A 233 -11.35 -4.57 -12.27
CA LYS A 233 -10.28 -3.84 -12.98
C LYS A 233 -9.90 -4.43 -14.35
N ALA A 234 -9.91 -5.76 -14.51
CA ALA A 234 -9.60 -6.42 -15.78
C ALA A 234 -10.77 -6.34 -16.80
N ARG A 235 -12.00 -6.18 -16.33
CA ARG A 235 -13.21 -6.20 -17.17
C ARG A 235 -13.86 -4.83 -17.37
N CYS A 236 -13.29 -3.79 -16.78
CA CYS A 236 -13.84 -2.44 -16.85
C CYS A 236 -13.64 -1.82 -18.24
N ARG A 237 -14.75 -1.57 -18.95
CA ARG A 237 -14.72 -0.95 -20.29
C ARG A 237 -14.12 0.45 -20.26
N ALA A 238 -14.46 1.26 -19.27
CA ALA A 238 -13.93 2.62 -19.16
C ALA A 238 -12.40 2.61 -18.98
N ARG A 239 -11.87 1.69 -18.14
CA ARG A 239 -10.42 1.51 -17.98
C ARG A 239 -9.76 1.04 -19.28
N ALA A 240 -10.39 0.10 -19.99
CA ALA A 240 -9.90 -0.35 -21.29
C ALA A 240 -9.84 0.82 -22.29
N ASN A 241 -10.90 1.62 -22.39
CA ASN A 241 -10.93 2.75 -23.31
C ASN A 241 -9.79 3.76 -23.05
N VAL A 242 -9.54 4.10 -21.77
CA VAL A 242 -8.42 5.01 -21.42
C VAL A 242 -7.07 4.40 -21.79
N ASN A 243 -6.86 3.11 -21.54
CA ASN A 243 -5.58 2.45 -21.81
C ASN A 243 -5.35 2.23 -23.32
N THR A 244 -6.40 1.99 -24.09
CA THR A 244 -6.31 1.83 -25.57
C THR A 244 -6.31 3.15 -26.32
N ALA A 245 -6.67 4.26 -25.68
CA ALA A 245 -6.59 5.60 -26.28
C ALA A 245 -5.15 6.04 -26.63
N LEU A 246 -4.13 5.23 -26.26
CA LEU A 246 -2.78 5.37 -26.80
C LEU A 246 -2.73 5.14 -28.32
N GLU A 247 -3.74 4.49 -28.90
CA GLU A 247 -3.89 4.36 -30.35
C GLU A 247 -4.11 5.71 -31.04
N ASP A 248 -4.64 6.72 -30.34
CA ASP A 248 -4.79 8.08 -30.86
C ASP A 248 -3.43 8.69 -31.27
N PHE A 249 -2.32 8.20 -30.72
CA PHE A 249 -0.98 8.60 -31.17
C PHE A 249 -0.59 8.07 -32.55
N LYS A 250 -1.30 7.08 -33.08
CA LYS A 250 -1.10 6.60 -34.44
C LYS A 250 -1.57 7.62 -35.47
N ASP A 251 -2.61 8.38 -35.15
CA ASP A 251 -3.19 9.39 -36.04
C ASP A 251 -2.41 10.71 -35.99
N CYS A 252 -1.51 10.88 -35.05
CA CYS A 252 -0.59 12.03 -34.97
C CYS A 252 0.62 11.88 -35.92
N ILE A 253 0.79 10.73 -36.57
CA ILE A 253 1.77 10.53 -37.62
C ILE A 253 1.08 10.85 -38.94
N PRO A 254 1.35 12.01 -39.57
CA PRO A 254 0.77 12.31 -40.88
C PRO A 254 1.23 11.26 -41.89
N LEU A 255 0.32 10.38 -42.27
CA LEU A 255 0.55 9.45 -43.38
C LEU A 255 0.36 10.22 -44.70
N GLY A 256 1.48 10.62 -45.32
CA GLY A 256 1.50 11.17 -46.68
C GLY A 256 1.37 12.71 -46.77
N ASN A 257 1.64 13.25 -47.92
CA ASN A 257 1.79 14.64 -48.35
C ASN A 257 0.68 15.65 -47.92
N SER A 258 0.46 15.82 -46.63
CA SER A 258 -0.44 16.87 -46.13
C SER A 258 0.33 18.20 -46.00
N PRO A 259 -0.30 19.35 -46.30
CA PRO A 259 0.33 20.67 -46.15
C PRO A 259 0.81 21.00 -44.71
N ALA A 260 0.24 20.36 -43.70
CA ALA A 260 0.68 20.48 -42.32
C ALA A 260 2.07 19.84 -42.07
N MET A 261 2.46 18.83 -42.86
CA MET A 261 3.80 18.24 -42.83
C MET A 261 4.89 19.16 -43.38
N GLN A 262 4.56 20.02 -44.36
CA GLN A 262 5.50 20.94 -44.99
C GLN A 262 5.85 22.14 -44.06
N ALA A 263 4.95 22.53 -43.20
CA ALA A 263 5.19 23.66 -42.27
C ALA A 263 6.23 23.33 -41.18
N ASP A 264 6.34 22.07 -40.76
CA ASP A 264 7.33 21.64 -39.75
C ASP A 264 8.72 21.35 -40.34
N TYR A 265 8.82 21.22 -41.68
CA TYR A 265 10.07 20.95 -42.37
C TYR A 265 10.98 22.15 -42.53
N ASP A 266 10.42 23.37 -42.50
CA ASP A 266 11.14 24.59 -42.89
C ASP A 266 11.92 25.31 -41.77
N THR A 267 11.75 24.95 -40.53
CA THR A 267 12.32 25.73 -39.41
C THR A 267 13.42 25.06 -38.62
N THR A 268 13.64 23.73 -38.73
CA THR A 268 14.61 23.05 -37.86
C THR A 268 15.43 21.95 -38.51
N GLY A 269 15.43 21.80 -39.85
CA GLY A 269 16.20 20.76 -40.52
C GLY A 269 15.75 19.35 -40.13
N PHE A 270 15.33 18.60 -41.09
CA PHE A 270 15.05 17.16 -41.11
C PHE A 270 14.62 16.51 -39.79
N LYS A 271 13.34 16.59 -39.41
CA LYS A 271 12.73 15.63 -38.48
C LYS A 271 12.38 14.38 -39.27
N PRO A 272 12.88 13.19 -38.88
CA PRO A 272 12.39 11.93 -39.45
C PRO A 272 10.90 11.79 -39.16
N VAL A 273 10.08 11.59 -40.16
CA VAL A 273 8.60 11.55 -40.12
C VAL A 273 8.03 10.47 -39.20
N ASN A 274 8.88 9.60 -38.64
CA ASN A 274 8.52 8.42 -37.85
C ASN A 274 9.11 8.47 -36.43
N THR A 275 9.45 9.63 -35.90
CA THR A 275 10.00 9.73 -34.51
C THR A 275 9.10 10.58 -33.62
N LEU A 276 8.93 10.10 -32.40
CA LEU A 276 8.25 10.85 -31.35
C LEU A 276 9.14 12.04 -30.91
N THR A 277 8.52 13.13 -30.59
CA THR A 277 9.17 14.24 -29.89
C THR A 277 9.37 13.89 -28.40
N ASP A 278 10.30 14.57 -27.72
CA ASP A 278 10.52 14.36 -26.29
C ASP A 278 9.26 14.66 -25.44
N ALA A 279 8.42 15.62 -25.88
CA ALA A 279 7.16 15.93 -25.21
C ALA A 279 6.15 14.76 -25.34
N GLU A 280 6.02 14.16 -26.54
CA GLU A 280 5.17 12.98 -26.75
C GLU A 280 5.69 11.77 -25.98
N ILE A 281 7.02 11.58 -25.89
CA ILE A 281 7.62 10.54 -25.07
C ILE A 281 7.23 10.73 -23.60
N GLY A 282 7.29 11.94 -23.08
CA GLY A 282 6.90 12.27 -21.69
C GLY A 282 5.42 11.94 -21.43
N GLU A 283 4.52 12.30 -22.36
CA GLU A 283 3.10 12.00 -22.26
C GLU A 283 2.82 10.49 -22.33
N LEU A 284 3.48 9.78 -23.27
CA LEU A 284 3.35 8.34 -23.40
C LEU A 284 3.86 7.58 -22.18
N LEU A 285 4.95 8.03 -21.55
CA LEU A 285 5.45 7.44 -20.31
C LEU A 285 4.43 7.58 -19.17
N GLU A 286 3.79 8.72 -19.04
CA GLU A 286 2.76 8.95 -18.01
C GLU A 286 1.52 8.09 -18.28
N ARG A 287 1.00 8.08 -19.50
CA ARG A 287 -0.18 7.28 -19.89
C ARG A 287 0.12 5.78 -19.92
N GLY A 288 1.30 5.40 -20.39
CA GLY A 288 1.71 3.99 -20.53
C GLY A 288 1.89 3.27 -19.21
N LYS A 289 2.15 4.00 -18.10
CA LYS A 289 2.24 3.47 -16.75
C LYS A 289 1.01 2.63 -16.38
N PHE A 290 -0.18 3.16 -16.66
CA PHE A 290 -1.45 2.45 -16.37
C PHE A 290 -1.73 1.30 -17.33
N LEU A 291 -1.21 1.36 -18.56
CA LEU A 291 -1.34 0.29 -19.54
C LEU A 291 -0.60 -0.98 -19.09
N VAL A 292 0.62 -0.84 -18.60
CA VAL A 292 1.42 -1.99 -18.11
C VAL A 292 0.73 -2.69 -16.92
N GLU A 293 0.18 -1.91 -15.97
CA GLU A 293 -0.57 -2.47 -14.85
C GLU A 293 -1.87 -3.15 -15.31
N TRP A 294 -2.58 -2.54 -16.26
CA TRP A 294 -3.80 -3.11 -16.81
C TRP A 294 -3.55 -4.41 -17.59
N TYR A 295 -2.45 -4.47 -18.36
CA TYR A 295 -2.09 -5.68 -19.07
C TYR A 295 -1.84 -6.85 -18.12
N LYS A 296 -1.14 -6.64 -17.02
CA LYS A 296 -0.98 -7.66 -15.97
C LYS A 296 -2.31 -8.12 -15.37
N ASP A 297 -3.22 -7.18 -15.12
CA ASP A 297 -4.55 -7.51 -14.62
C ASP A 297 -5.35 -8.38 -15.62
N LEU A 298 -5.16 -8.18 -16.93
CA LEU A 298 -5.74 -9.05 -17.96
C LEU A 298 -5.13 -10.45 -17.94
N GLU A 299 -3.79 -10.56 -17.82
CA GLU A 299 -3.10 -11.85 -17.73
C GLU A 299 -3.55 -12.64 -16.50
N ASP A 300 -3.64 -12.00 -15.35
CA ASP A 300 -4.10 -12.62 -14.10
C ASP A 300 -5.56 -13.09 -14.23
N TYR A 301 -6.43 -12.25 -14.79
CA TYR A 301 -7.82 -12.63 -15.03
C TYR A 301 -7.94 -13.82 -15.98
N ALA A 302 -7.22 -13.79 -17.12
CA ALA A 302 -7.26 -14.86 -18.11
C ALA A 302 -6.73 -16.17 -17.54
N THR A 303 -5.64 -16.11 -16.78
CA THR A 303 -5.05 -17.27 -16.10
C THR A 303 -6.07 -17.91 -15.15
N LYS A 304 -6.71 -17.10 -14.30
CA LYS A 304 -7.73 -17.60 -13.36
C LYS A 304 -8.95 -18.15 -14.08
N ALA A 305 -9.45 -17.45 -15.10
CA ALA A 305 -10.61 -17.91 -15.87
C ALA A 305 -10.35 -19.26 -16.54
N LEU A 306 -9.18 -19.44 -17.17
CA LEU A 306 -8.78 -20.70 -17.79
C LEU A 306 -8.58 -21.80 -16.76
N PHE A 307 -8.03 -21.49 -15.57
CA PHE A 307 -7.90 -22.45 -14.47
C PHE A 307 -9.26 -22.93 -13.96
N ASP A 308 -10.25 -22.02 -13.89
CA ASP A 308 -11.64 -22.30 -13.51
C ASP A 308 -12.45 -22.96 -14.67
N GLY A 309 -11.80 -23.33 -15.80
CA GLY A 309 -12.41 -24.00 -16.93
C GLY A 309 -13.23 -23.08 -17.87
N LYS A 310 -13.11 -21.75 -17.73
CA LYS A 310 -13.73 -20.79 -18.65
C LYS A 310 -12.80 -20.54 -19.84
N PRO A 311 -13.25 -20.75 -21.08
CA PRO A 311 -12.40 -20.52 -22.25
C PRO A 311 -12.13 -19.00 -22.44
N ILE A 312 -10.91 -18.68 -22.77
CA ILE A 312 -10.49 -17.37 -23.29
C ILE A 312 -9.98 -17.63 -24.71
N GLU A 313 -10.66 -17.07 -25.68
CA GLU A 313 -10.36 -17.31 -27.10
C GLU A 313 -8.89 -16.91 -27.41
N GLY A 314 -8.19 -17.80 -28.11
CA GLY A 314 -6.78 -17.60 -28.47
C GLY A 314 -5.77 -17.89 -27.35
N TRP A 315 -6.20 -18.23 -26.11
CA TRP A 315 -5.32 -18.43 -24.96
C TRP A 315 -5.52 -19.81 -24.31
N LYS A 316 -4.45 -20.39 -23.78
CA LYS A 316 -4.47 -21.65 -23.02
C LYS A 316 -3.44 -21.63 -21.90
N LEU A 317 -3.71 -22.41 -20.85
CA LEU A 317 -2.70 -22.68 -19.83
C LEU A 317 -1.74 -23.78 -20.34
N VAL A 318 -0.48 -23.61 -20.04
CA VAL A 318 0.57 -24.60 -20.25
C VAL A 318 1.35 -24.80 -18.95
N ALA A 319 1.93 -25.97 -18.76
CA ALA A 319 2.83 -26.21 -17.63
C ALA A 319 4.04 -25.26 -17.73
N GLY A 320 4.30 -24.50 -16.67
CA GLY A 320 5.49 -23.67 -16.57
C GLY A 320 6.78 -24.49 -16.61
N ARG A 321 7.91 -23.82 -16.86
CA ARG A 321 9.22 -24.47 -16.72
C ARG A 321 9.42 -24.90 -15.26
N SER A 322 9.62 -26.20 -15.05
CA SER A 322 9.96 -26.74 -13.74
C SER A 322 11.48 -26.86 -13.61
N ASN A 323 12.02 -26.40 -12.50
CA ASN A 323 13.40 -26.65 -12.12
C ASN A 323 13.44 -27.89 -11.21
N ARG A 324 14.50 -28.69 -11.32
CA ARG A 324 14.74 -29.79 -10.40
C ARG A 324 15.02 -29.21 -9.01
N THR A 325 14.33 -29.74 -8.00
CA THR A 325 14.53 -29.41 -6.59
C THR A 325 14.77 -30.69 -5.80
N PHE A 326 15.48 -30.58 -4.69
CA PHE A 326 15.58 -31.70 -3.76
C PHE A 326 14.21 -31.93 -3.07
N THR A 327 13.82 -33.15 -2.90
CA THR A 327 12.70 -33.56 -2.03
C THR A 327 13.09 -33.44 -0.54
N ASP A 328 14.35 -33.74 -0.24
CA ASP A 328 14.99 -33.57 1.04
C ASP A 328 16.48 -33.22 0.80
N GLN A 329 16.84 -31.97 1.01
CA GLN A 329 18.18 -31.46 0.75
C GLN A 329 19.18 -32.02 1.77
N ASP A 330 18.78 -32.13 3.03
CA ASP A 330 19.67 -32.61 4.09
C ASP A 330 20.00 -34.08 3.92
N ALA A 331 19.00 -34.91 3.57
CA ALA A 331 19.22 -36.31 3.25
C ALA A 331 20.12 -36.50 2.01
N ALA A 332 19.95 -35.69 0.98
CA ALA A 332 20.79 -35.72 -0.21
C ALA A 332 22.25 -35.34 0.10
N ILE A 333 22.47 -34.33 0.92
CA ILE A 333 23.81 -33.89 1.37
C ILE A 333 24.47 -34.99 2.21
N ALA A 334 23.72 -35.59 3.17
CA ALA A 334 24.22 -36.70 3.98
C ALA A 334 24.62 -37.90 3.13
N ALA A 335 23.85 -38.22 2.08
CA ALA A 335 24.18 -39.29 1.14
C ALA A 335 25.45 -39.01 0.33
N ILE A 336 25.67 -37.74 -0.10
CA ILE A 336 26.87 -37.33 -0.83
C ILE A 336 28.13 -37.46 0.07
N ILE A 337 28.04 -36.98 1.32
CA ILE A 337 29.13 -37.10 2.30
C ILE A 337 29.39 -38.58 2.62
N GLY A 338 28.34 -39.37 2.81
CA GLY A 338 28.45 -40.81 3.05
C GLY A 338 29.06 -41.61 1.86
N ALA A 339 29.00 -41.07 0.65
CA ALA A 339 29.65 -41.56 -0.55
C ALA A 339 31.15 -41.21 -0.64
N GLY A 340 31.70 -40.50 0.36
CA GLY A 340 33.13 -40.18 0.47
C GLY A 340 33.53 -38.80 -0.08
N TYR A 341 32.56 -37.91 -0.41
CA TYR A 341 32.87 -36.54 -0.76
C TYR A 341 33.10 -35.69 0.50
N ASP A 342 34.09 -34.78 0.43
CA ASP A 342 34.42 -33.90 1.55
C ASP A 342 33.27 -32.91 1.79
N GLU A 343 32.84 -32.77 3.05
CA GLU A 343 31.79 -31.84 3.48
C GLU A 343 32.10 -30.38 3.06
N ALA A 344 33.39 -30.02 3.04
CA ALA A 344 33.83 -28.70 2.62
C ALA A 344 33.52 -28.37 1.13
N LEU A 345 33.34 -29.41 0.29
CA LEU A 345 32.96 -29.25 -1.12
C LEU A 345 31.45 -29.12 -1.33
N VAL A 346 30.67 -29.52 -0.32
CA VAL A 346 29.21 -29.54 -0.40
C VAL A 346 28.60 -28.23 0.09
N TYR A 347 29.32 -27.49 0.93
CA TYR A 347 28.85 -26.23 1.50
C TYR A 347 29.68 -25.02 1.05
N ASP A 348 29.00 -24.02 0.46
CA ASP A 348 29.57 -22.68 0.23
C ASP A 348 29.47 -21.85 1.50
N ARG A 349 30.60 -21.49 2.11
CA ARG A 349 30.64 -20.51 3.19
C ARG A 349 30.55 -19.10 2.59
N LYS A 350 29.36 -18.50 2.61
CA LYS A 350 29.17 -17.11 2.19
C LYS A 350 29.16 -16.20 3.41
N PRO A 351 29.87 -15.04 3.35
CA PRO A 351 29.76 -14.02 4.39
C PRO A 351 28.30 -13.57 4.54
N LYS A 352 27.90 -13.28 5.77
CA LYS A 352 26.60 -12.63 6.01
C LYS A 352 26.56 -11.30 5.30
N THR A 353 25.36 -10.90 4.83
CA THR A 353 25.14 -9.57 4.22
C THR A 353 25.35 -8.46 5.26
N LEU A 354 25.61 -7.23 4.78
CA LEU A 354 25.76 -6.05 5.61
C LEU A 354 24.64 -5.91 6.64
N SER A 355 23.39 -5.99 6.19
CA SER A 355 22.21 -5.89 7.06
C SER A 355 22.14 -7.02 8.10
N GLN A 356 22.55 -8.25 7.76
CA GLN A 356 22.60 -9.36 8.72
C GLN A 356 23.71 -9.15 9.76
N LEU A 357 24.85 -8.61 9.36
CA LEU A 357 25.95 -8.27 10.28
C LEU A 357 25.56 -7.10 11.20
N GLU A 358 24.92 -6.05 10.65
CA GLU A 358 24.42 -4.92 11.43
C GLU A 358 23.34 -5.36 12.45
N SER A 359 22.43 -6.25 12.05
CA SER A 359 21.43 -6.82 12.95
C SER A 359 22.03 -7.71 14.05
N MET A 360 23.11 -8.43 13.75
CA MET A 360 23.79 -9.34 14.70
C MET A 360 24.60 -8.56 15.74
N LEU A 361 25.29 -7.50 15.34
CA LEU A 361 26.19 -6.72 16.20
C LEU A 361 25.50 -5.54 16.89
N GLY A 362 24.35 -5.10 16.34
CA GLY A 362 23.73 -3.83 16.67
C GLY A 362 24.38 -2.65 15.92
N LYS A 363 23.62 -1.60 15.65
CA LYS A 363 24.05 -0.45 14.82
C LYS A 363 25.32 0.23 15.34
N ALA A 364 25.42 0.41 16.66
CA ALA A 364 26.55 1.12 17.28
C ALA A 364 27.87 0.34 17.15
N ASP A 365 27.84 -0.95 17.48
CA ASP A 365 29.04 -1.79 17.38
C ASP A 365 29.43 -2.07 15.93
N PHE A 366 28.45 -2.27 15.06
CA PHE A 366 28.72 -2.42 13.64
C PHE A 366 29.37 -1.16 13.06
N ALA A 367 28.86 0.04 13.35
CA ALA A 367 29.46 1.30 12.90
C ALA A 367 30.88 1.48 13.43
N ARG A 368 31.12 1.13 14.69
CA ARG A 368 32.44 1.23 15.31
C ARG A 368 33.47 0.26 14.71
N ILE A 369 33.07 -0.97 14.40
CA ILE A 369 33.97 -2.04 13.95
C ILE A 369 34.15 -2.03 12.43
N ALA A 370 33.03 -1.91 11.70
CA ALA A 370 33.00 -2.09 10.25
C ALA A 370 32.59 -0.83 9.46
N GLY A 371 32.17 0.24 10.14
CA GLY A 371 31.65 1.44 9.48
C GLY A 371 32.60 2.05 8.46
N GLN A 372 33.92 2.03 8.72
CA GLN A 372 34.94 2.52 7.80
C GLN A 372 35.04 1.75 6.46
N PHE A 373 34.50 0.53 6.42
CA PHE A 373 34.45 -0.30 5.21
C PHE A 373 33.10 -0.25 4.49
N VAL A 374 32.14 0.56 5.00
CA VAL A 374 30.81 0.68 4.42
C VAL A 374 30.68 2.01 3.70
N ILE A 375 30.39 1.95 2.42
CA ILE A 375 30.04 3.11 1.61
C ILE A 375 28.62 2.97 1.11
N LYS A 376 27.94 4.09 0.94
CA LYS A 376 26.65 4.17 0.24
C LYS A 376 26.92 4.80 -1.12
N PRO A 377 27.16 3.98 -2.17
CA PRO A 377 27.42 4.52 -3.49
C PRO A 377 26.18 5.24 -4.03
N TYR A 378 26.40 6.16 -4.96
CA TYR A 378 25.30 6.76 -5.70
C TYR A 378 24.50 5.66 -6.41
N GLY A 379 23.19 5.70 -6.25
CA GLY A 379 22.30 4.76 -6.91
C GLY A 379 22.34 4.92 -8.44
N LYS A 380 22.03 3.86 -9.18
CA LYS A 380 21.84 3.96 -10.63
C LYS A 380 20.73 4.96 -10.93
N PRO A 381 20.88 5.80 -11.99
CA PRO A 381 19.81 6.69 -12.41
C PRO A 381 18.53 5.89 -12.67
N THR A 382 17.42 6.40 -12.18
CA THR A 382 16.11 5.79 -12.36
C THR A 382 15.15 6.87 -12.85
N LEU A 383 14.41 6.56 -13.90
CA LEU A 383 13.41 7.49 -14.42
C LEU A 383 12.29 7.66 -13.38
N ALA A 384 11.93 8.92 -13.11
CA ALA A 384 10.85 9.28 -12.22
C ALA A 384 10.08 10.48 -12.78
N PRO A 385 8.80 10.67 -12.43
CA PRO A 385 8.06 11.88 -12.77
C PRO A 385 8.74 13.14 -12.24
N ALA A 386 8.56 14.28 -12.91
CA ALA A 386 9.12 15.56 -12.46
C ALA A 386 8.59 16.01 -11.07
N SER A 387 7.44 15.46 -10.64
CA SER A 387 6.86 15.69 -9.32
C SER A 387 7.50 14.85 -8.20
N ASP A 388 8.42 13.94 -8.51
CA ASP A 388 9.11 13.14 -7.48
C ASP A 388 9.93 14.06 -6.58
N LYS A 389 9.87 13.82 -5.28
CA LYS A 389 10.53 14.67 -4.25
C LYS A 389 12.05 14.49 -4.18
N ARG A 390 12.59 13.46 -4.83
CA ARG A 390 14.04 13.23 -4.87
C ARG A 390 14.71 14.27 -5.74
N GLU A 391 15.93 14.63 -5.37
CA GLU A 391 16.76 15.53 -6.18
C GLU A 391 17.04 14.92 -7.56
N GLU A 392 17.11 15.79 -8.57
CA GLU A 392 17.45 15.39 -9.94
C GLU A 392 18.85 14.76 -9.98
N TYR A 393 19.00 13.68 -10.74
CA TYR A 393 20.27 13.00 -10.88
C TYR A 393 21.31 13.88 -11.56
N ASN A 394 22.31 14.27 -10.82
CA ASN A 394 23.44 15.03 -11.34
C ASN A 394 24.57 14.08 -11.75
N ARG A 395 24.77 13.90 -13.06
CA ARG A 395 25.81 13.05 -13.62
C ARG A 395 27.22 13.47 -13.15
N ALA A 396 27.51 14.76 -13.14
CA ALA A 396 28.82 15.25 -12.71
C ALA A 396 29.10 14.93 -11.24
N ALA A 397 28.12 15.14 -10.35
CA ALA A 397 28.26 14.78 -8.93
C ALA A 397 28.44 13.27 -8.72
N ALA A 398 27.78 12.44 -9.54
CA ALA A 398 27.90 10.98 -9.47
C ALA A 398 29.27 10.49 -9.97
N ASP A 399 29.79 11.08 -11.04
CA ASP A 399 31.10 10.73 -11.62
C ASP A 399 32.25 11.12 -10.66
N PHE A 400 32.08 12.17 -9.83
CA PHE A 400 33.06 12.62 -8.84
C PHE A 400 32.84 12.08 -7.42
N ALA A 401 31.73 11.42 -7.13
CA ALA A 401 31.44 10.87 -5.80
C ALA A 401 32.43 9.77 -5.34
N GLY A 402 33.21 9.21 -6.25
CA GLY A 402 34.28 8.22 -5.96
C GLY A 402 35.71 8.82 -5.83
N VAL A 403 35.86 10.09 -6.10
CA VAL A 403 37.17 10.77 -5.99
C VAL A 403 37.28 11.33 -4.58
N THR A 404 37.66 10.49 -3.63
CA THR A 404 38.07 10.96 -2.32
C THR A 404 39.35 11.83 -2.52
N ALA A 405 39.33 12.99 -1.89
CA ALA A 405 40.46 13.91 -1.82
C ALA A 405 41.67 13.22 -1.14
N ASN A 406 42.38 12.43 -1.91
CA ASN A 406 43.74 11.96 -1.59
C ASN A 406 44.69 12.58 -2.58
N ALA A 407 44.83 13.90 -2.52
CA ALA A 407 45.96 14.59 -3.12
C ALA A 407 46.07 16.01 -2.52
N CYS A 408 46.62 16.08 -1.33
CA CYS A 408 47.36 17.24 -0.86
C CYS A 408 48.22 16.79 0.32
N CYS A 409 49.43 16.32 0.03
CA CYS A 409 50.67 16.60 0.74
C CYS A 409 51.84 16.33 -0.20
#